data_0e574bbd497fda5555d394d0d65e41f9
#
_entry.id   0e574bbd497fda5555d394d0d65e41f9
#
_cell.length_a   1.000
_cell.length_b   1.000
_cell.length_c   1.000
_cell.angle_alpha   90.00
_cell.angle_beta   90.00
_cell.angle_gamma   90.00
#
_symmetry.space_group_name_H-M   'P 1'
#
loop_
_entity.id
_entity.type
_entity.pdbx_description
1 polymer ?
#
loop_
_entity_poly.entity_id
_entity_poly.type
_entity_poly.pdbx_seq_one_letter_code
_entity_poly.pdbx_strand_id
1 'polypeptide(L)'
;MSKMIAIWGAPNSGKTTFAVKLASAIYERYNSTVLMLSCDNATPSLPALFPNFKSDDLFSVGVPLSKTEITQQELIKSIVTFKNKINLGFLGYKDGENKFTYPDYDDEKAHALLEGLKSLADFVIVDCTSSLDNVLSSVAIQEADEVIRLATPALKCISYFASQLPLYADPKYRLDRQIIGLNVTESDCYMPIDEVKNHLKEVSFTLPYCHEIRQQTVDGELIKSVSDKKYTSKFKAIADKAV
;
A
#
# COMPACT_ATOMS: atom_id res chain seq x y z
N MET A 1 -9.72 -13.52 -13.13
CA MET A 1 -10.31 -12.48 -12.27
C MET A 1 -9.17 -11.65 -11.71
N SER A 2 -9.33 -10.33 -11.66
CA SER A 2 -8.37 -9.45 -10.99
C SER A 2 -8.35 -9.73 -9.49
N LYS A 3 -7.20 -9.64 -8.84
CA LYS A 3 -7.05 -9.81 -7.40
C LYS A 3 -6.62 -8.51 -6.75
N MET A 4 -7.31 -8.09 -5.68
CA MET A 4 -7.01 -6.89 -4.92
C MET A 4 -6.41 -7.23 -3.56
N ILE A 5 -5.28 -6.59 -3.22
CA ILE A 5 -4.57 -6.77 -1.96
C ILE A 5 -4.47 -5.42 -1.26
N ALA A 6 -5.11 -5.27 -0.11
CA ALA A 6 -5.04 -4.07 0.71
C ALA A 6 -3.95 -4.20 1.78
N ILE A 7 -3.15 -3.14 1.93
CA ILE A 7 -2.05 -3.08 2.91
C ILE A 7 -2.33 -1.93 3.86
N TRP A 8 -2.59 -2.22 5.12
CA TRP A 8 -2.81 -1.23 6.16
C TRP A 8 -1.99 -1.52 7.42
N GLY A 9 -2.05 -0.69 8.43
CA GLY A 9 -1.36 -0.93 9.69
C GLY A 9 -0.87 0.34 10.37
N ALA A 10 0.01 0.18 11.35
CA ALA A 10 0.48 1.28 12.17
C ALA A 10 1.22 2.36 11.36
N PRO A 11 1.20 3.62 11.80
CA PRO A 11 2.08 4.65 11.25
C PRO A 11 3.53 4.19 11.29
N ASN A 12 4.31 4.56 10.27
CA ASN A 12 5.74 4.22 10.12
C ASN A 12 6.06 2.71 10.10
N SER A 13 5.06 1.83 9.87
CA SER A 13 5.30 0.40 9.69
C SER A 13 5.88 0.02 8.31
N GLY A 14 6.09 1.02 7.43
CA GLY A 14 6.65 0.82 6.10
C GLY A 14 5.64 0.33 5.07
N LYS A 15 4.34 0.62 5.23
CA LYS A 15 3.26 0.21 4.31
C LYS A 15 3.56 0.54 2.86
N THR A 16 3.84 1.80 2.54
CA THR A 16 4.13 2.25 1.17
C THR A 16 5.33 1.51 0.58
N THR A 17 6.42 1.39 1.34
CA THR A 17 7.61 0.64 0.92
C THR A 17 7.25 -0.82 0.65
N PHE A 18 6.47 -1.43 1.53
CA PHE A 18 6.02 -2.81 1.38
C PHE A 18 5.12 -2.97 0.14
N ALA A 19 4.16 -2.07 -0.07
CA ALA A 19 3.26 -2.07 -1.21
C ALA A 19 4.02 -2.01 -2.54
N VAL A 20 4.99 -1.09 -2.66
CA VAL A 20 5.85 -0.97 -3.85
C VAL A 20 6.65 -2.24 -4.11
N LYS A 21 7.25 -2.83 -3.05
CA LYS A 21 8.04 -4.06 -3.18
C LYS A 21 7.18 -5.27 -3.51
N LEU A 22 5.98 -5.35 -2.95
CA LEU A 22 5.01 -6.41 -3.27
C LEU A 22 4.54 -6.29 -4.73
N ALA A 23 4.15 -5.09 -5.16
CA ALA A 23 3.75 -4.84 -6.54
C ALA A 23 4.86 -5.21 -7.53
N SER A 24 6.11 -4.81 -7.24
CA SER A 24 7.28 -5.17 -8.05
C SER A 24 7.53 -6.68 -8.07
N ALA A 25 7.41 -7.36 -6.93
CA ALA A 25 7.63 -8.81 -6.84
C ALA A 25 6.56 -9.60 -7.61
N ILE A 26 5.29 -9.19 -7.54
CA ILE A 26 4.19 -9.79 -8.31
C ILE A 26 4.41 -9.56 -9.81
N TYR A 27 4.71 -8.32 -10.21
CA TYR A 27 5.00 -7.98 -11.61
C TYR A 27 6.13 -8.84 -12.19
N GLU A 28 7.26 -8.97 -11.50
CA GLU A 28 8.42 -9.73 -11.96
C GLU A 28 8.17 -11.24 -12.01
N ARG A 29 7.31 -11.76 -11.12
CA ARG A 29 7.08 -13.19 -11.00
C ARG A 29 6.01 -13.72 -11.95
N TYR A 30 4.92 -12.98 -12.14
CA TYR A 30 3.74 -13.46 -12.87
C TYR A 30 3.59 -12.85 -14.26
N ASN A 31 4.47 -11.94 -14.64
CA ASN A 31 4.40 -11.20 -15.91
C ASN A 31 3.00 -10.62 -16.19
N SER A 32 2.37 -10.11 -15.11
CA SER A 32 0.99 -9.63 -15.08
C SER A 32 0.95 -8.11 -15.06
N THR A 33 -0.21 -7.54 -15.39
CA THR A 33 -0.46 -6.12 -15.17
C THR A 33 -0.76 -5.87 -13.70
N VAL A 34 0.03 -5.00 -13.07
CA VAL A 34 -0.08 -4.66 -11.66
C VAL A 34 -0.30 -3.16 -11.51
N LEU A 35 -1.33 -2.76 -10.78
CA LEU A 35 -1.56 -1.38 -10.38
C LEU A 35 -1.40 -1.23 -8.88
N MET A 36 -0.68 -0.18 -8.46
CA MET A 36 -0.57 0.22 -7.06
C MET A 36 -1.26 1.55 -6.86
N LEU A 37 -2.24 1.57 -5.96
CA LEU A 37 -2.96 2.78 -5.53
C LEU A 37 -2.48 3.19 -4.15
N SER A 38 -2.02 4.45 -4.01
CA SER A 38 -1.79 5.07 -2.70
C SER A 38 -2.99 5.92 -2.30
N CYS A 39 -3.56 5.61 -1.12
CA CYS A 39 -4.72 6.31 -0.57
C CYS A 39 -4.34 7.56 0.24
N ASP A 40 -3.05 7.83 0.45
CA ASP A 40 -2.58 8.88 1.36
C ASP A 40 -2.70 10.27 0.71
N ASN A 41 -3.70 11.04 1.17
CA ASN A 41 -3.91 12.44 0.80
C ASN A 41 -3.35 13.43 1.84
N ALA A 42 -2.75 12.93 2.92
CA ALA A 42 -2.05 13.77 3.91
C ALA A 42 -0.55 13.85 3.60
N THR A 43 0.02 12.74 3.12
CA THR A 43 1.44 12.65 2.71
C THR A 43 1.51 11.89 1.39
N PRO A 44 1.21 12.56 0.26
CA PRO A 44 1.22 11.93 -1.06
C PRO A 44 2.50 11.17 -1.36
N SER A 45 2.40 9.93 -1.81
CA SER A 45 3.57 9.08 -2.05
C SER A 45 4.11 9.13 -3.48
N LEU A 46 3.33 9.57 -4.47
CA LEU A 46 3.80 9.68 -5.85
C LEU A 46 5.08 10.52 -6.00
N PRO A 47 5.24 11.69 -5.34
CA PRO A 47 6.47 12.46 -5.43
C PRO A 47 7.71 11.72 -4.91
N ALA A 48 7.53 10.89 -3.88
CA ALA A 48 8.60 10.07 -3.32
C ALA A 48 8.97 8.88 -4.22
N LEU A 49 8.01 8.36 -4.99
CA LEU A 49 8.22 7.27 -5.94
C LEU A 49 8.77 7.76 -7.29
N PHE A 50 8.43 9.00 -7.66
CA PHE A 50 8.76 9.59 -8.95
C PHE A 50 9.43 10.97 -8.79
N PRO A 51 10.56 11.08 -8.04
CA PRO A 51 11.17 12.37 -7.71
C PRO A 51 11.67 13.16 -8.94
N ASN A 52 11.88 12.47 -10.07
CA ASN A 52 12.34 13.08 -11.33
C ASN A 52 11.20 13.46 -12.29
N PHE A 53 9.94 13.18 -11.93
CA PHE A 53 8.79 13.58 -12.73
C PHE A 53 8.39 15.02 -12.36
N LYS A 54 8.04 15.81 -13.36
CA LYS A 54 7.45 17.13 -13.12
C LYS A 54 6.04 16.93 -12.59
N SER A 55 5.60 17.79 -11.67
CA SER A 55 4.25 17.72 -11.11
C SER A 55 3.15 17.78 -12.18
N ASP A 56 3.42 18.51 -13.28
CA ASP A 56 2.48 18.63 -14.40
C ASP A 56 2.35 17.36 -15.25
N ASP A 57 3.33 16.46 -15.19
CA ASP A 57 3.31 15.16 -15.88
C ASP A 57 2.59 14.07 -15.07
N LEU A 58 2.24 14.36 -13.82
CA LEU A 58 1.52 13.46 -12.94
C LEU A 58 0.04 13.85 -12.87
N PHE A 59 -0.84 12.87 -12.96
CA PHE A 59 -2.28 13.06 -12.78
C PHE A 59 -2.72 12.45 -11.45
N SER A 60 -3.42 13.24 -10.65
CA SER A 60 -3.89 12.83 -9.34
C SER A 60 -5.09 11.90 -9.43
N VAL A 61 -5.15 10.91 -8.55
CA VAL A 61 -6.34 10.09 -8.31
C VAL A 61 -7.52 10.91 -7.78
N GLY A 62 -7.26 12.08 -7.20
CA GLY A 62 -8.30 13.01 -6.76
C GLY A 62 -9.15 13.57 -7.92
N VAL A 63 -8.60 13.60 -9.15
CA VAL A 63 -9.35 14.07 -10.35
C VAL A 63 -10.52 13.14 -10.66
N PRO A 64 -10.35 11.82 -10.92
CA PRO A 64 -11.49 10.93 -11.14
C PRO A 64 -12.43 10.86 -9.93
N LEU A 65 -11.93 10.91 -8.69
CA LEU A 65 -12.76 10.92 -7.48
C LEU A 65 -13.65 12.16 -7.38
N SER A 66 -13.25 13.30 -7.94
CA SER A 66 -14.05 14.54 -7.95
C SER A 66 -15.11 14.61 -9.05
N LYS A 67 -15.11 13.68 -10.00
CA LYS A 67 -16.08 13.67 -11.11
C LYS A 67 -17.39 13.01 -10.69
N THR A 68 -18.47 13.32 -11.44
CA THR A 68 -19.76 12.63 -11.24
C THR A 68 -19.65 11.15 -11.53
N GLU A 69 -18.95 10.78 -12.62
CA GLU A 69 -18.68 9.39 -13.00
C GLU A 69 -17.19 9.18 -13.20
N ILE A 70 -16.69 8.01 -12.83
CA ILE A 70 -15.30 7.59 -13.05
C ILE A 70 -15.23 6.83 -14.37
N THR A 71 -14.53 7.39 -15.34
CA THR A 71 -14.34 6.73 -16.64
C THR A 71 -12.99 6.00 -16.70
N GLN A 72 -12.92 4.94 -17.50
CA GLN A 72 -11.65 4.23 -17.72
C GLN A 72 -10.56 5.16 -18.28
N GLN A 73 -10.93 6.12 -19.13
CA GLN A 73 -9.97 7.08 -19.70
C GLN A 73 -9.33 7.96 -18.62
N GLU A 74 -10.09 8.40 -17.63
CA GLU A 74 -9.57 9.20 -16.51
C GLU A 74 -8.69 8.34 -15.59
N LEU A 75 -9.06 7.08 -15.35
CA LEU A 75 -8.22 6.15 -14.60
C LEU A 75 -6.88 5.91 -15.32
N ILE A 76 -6.90 5.60 -16.61
CA ILE A 76 -5.70 5.38 -17.42
C ILE A 76 -4.78 6.60 -17.40
N LYS A 77 -5.35 7.82 -17.51
CA LYS A 77 -4.56 9.07 -17.40
C LYS A 77 -3.89 9.25 -16.04
N SER A 78 -4.52 8.75 -14.97
CA SER A 78 -3.97 8.84 -13.61
C SER A 78 -2.88 7.79 -13.32
N ILE A 79 -2.66 6.84 -14.22
CA ILE A 79 -1.64 5.80 -14.06
C ILE A 79 -0.28 6.33 -14.51
N VAL A 80 0.69 6.30 -13.60
CA VAL A 80 2.10 6.61 -13.87
C VAL A 80 2.87 5.30 -14.02
N THR A 81 3.64 5.17 -15.12
CA THR A 81 4.44 3.97 -15.39
C THR A 81 5.89 4.34 -15.65
N PHE A 82 6.79 3.37 -15.54
CA PHE A 82 8.17 3.50 -16.01
C PHE A 82 8.32 2.95 -17.43
N LYS A 83 9.17 3.59 -18.24
CA LYS A 83 9.41 3.19 -19.65
C LYS A 83 9.79 1.72 -19.81
N ASN A 84 10.48 1.15 -18.83
CA ASN A 84 10.95 -0.25 -18.82
C ASN A 84 10.04 -1.21 -18.04
N LYS A 85 8.93 -0.73 -17.44
CA LYS A 85 7.97 -1.51 -16.66
C LYS A 85 6.55 -1.02 -16.96
N ILE A 86 6.13 -1.10 -18.21
CA ILE A 86 4.87 -0.52 -18.70
C ILE A 86 3.62 -1.16 -18.09
N ASN A 87 3.70 -2.43 -17.67
CA ASN A 87 2.59 -3.15 -17.02
C ASN A 87 2.64 -3.03 -15.47
N LEU A 88 3.49 -2.16 -14.93
CA LEU A 88 3.51 -1.81 -13.51
C LEU A 88 3.18 -0.33 -13.37
N GLY A 89 1.95 -0.04 -12.95
CA GLY A 89 1.42 1.31 -12.83
C GLY A 89 1.20 1.74 -11.39
N PHE A 90 1.28 3.06 -11.16
CA PHE A 90 1.11 3.68 -9.86
C PHE A 90 0.10 4.81 -9.95
N LEU A 91 -0.77 4.90 -8.95
CA LEU A 91 -1.75 5.97 -8.79
C LEU A 91 -1.67 6.54 -7.37
N GLY A 92 -1.99 7.80 -7.23
CA GLY A 92 -2.03 8.45 -5.92
C GLY A 92 -2.27 9.95 -6.06
N TYR A 93 -2.16 10.65 -4.94
CA TYR A 93 -2.23 12.10 -4.89
C TYR A 93 -0.87 12.72 -5.25
N LYS A 94 -0.90 13.96 -5.78
CA LYS A 94 0.29 14.71 -6.19
C LYS A 94 0.85 15.54 -5.05
N ASP A 95 2.06 16.03 -5.25
CA ASP A 95 2.68 17.01 -4.37
C ASP A 95 1.84 18.29 -4.25
N GLY A 96 1.77 18.83 -3.04
CA GLY A 96 0.95 20.01 -2.73
C GLY A 96 -0.55 19.74 -2.56
N GLU A 97 -1.04 18.56 -2.88
CA GLU A 97 -2.42 18.17 -2.64
C GLU A 97 -2.63 17.72 -1.17
N ASN A 98 -3.84 17.91 -0.69
CA ASN A 98 -4.27 17.52 0.64
C ASN A 98 -5.77 17.19 0.65
N LYS A 99 -6.30 16.78 1.78
CA LYS A 99 -7.69 16.36 1.92
C LYS A 99 -8.75 17.40 1.51
N PHE A 100 -8.37 18.66 1.39
CA PHE A 100 -9.26 19.75 0.99
C PHE A 100 -9.08 20.18 -0.47
N THR A 101 -8.13 19.57 -1.20
CA THR A 101 -7.87 19.90 -2.61
C THR A 101 -9.02 19.47 -3.52
N TYR A 102 -9.68 18.38 -3.16
CA TYR A 102 -10.81 17.82 -3.88
C TYR A 102 -12.06 17.74 -3.00
N PRO A 103 -13.26 17.71 -3.57
CA PRO A 103 -14.48 17.45 -2.83
C PRO A 103 -14.42 16.10 -2.09
N ASP A 104 -15.13 16.01 -0.96
CA ASP A 104 -15.34 14.75 -0.28
C ASP A 104 -16.10 13.76 -1.18
N TYR A 105 -15.83 12.50 -1.02
CA TYR A 105 -16.48 11.41 -1.74
C TYR A 105 -16.89 10.30 -0.74
N ASP A 106 -17.90 9.56 -1.14
CA ASP A 106 -18.49 8.47 -0.34
C ASP A 106 -17.93 7.09 -0.69
N ASP A 107 -18.43 6.06 0.01
CA ASP A 107 -18.04 4.67 -0.18
C ASP A 107 -18.36 4.18 -1.61
N GLU A 108 -19.47 4.64 -2.21
CA GLU A 108 -19.87 4.25 -3.58
C GLU A 108 -18.84 4.74 -4.61
N LYS A 109 -18.34 5.96 -4.43
CA LYS A 109 -17.31 6.52 -5.30
C LYS A 109 -15.97 5.79 -5.13
N ALA A 110 -15.60 5.46 -3.90
CA ALA A 110 -14.40 4.67 -3.62
C ALA A 110 -14.50 3.27 -4.25
N HIS A 111 -15.64 2.60 -4.09
CA HIS A 111 -15.95 1.32 -4.74
C HIS A 111 -15.82 1.40 -6.26
N ALA A 112 -16.43 2.41 -6.90
CA ALA A 112 -16.36 2.60 -8.35
C ALA A 112 -14.91 2.78 -8.85
N LEU A 113 -14.06 3.51 -8.10
CA LEU A 113 -12.64 3.62 -8.41
C LEU A 113 -11.93 2.26 -8.35
N LEU A 114 -12.12 1.51 -7.26
CA LEU A 114 -11.47 0.22 -7.05
C LEU A 114 -11.89 -0.82 -8.11
N GLU A 115 -13.18 -0.92 -8.43
CA GLU A 115 -13.68 -1.79 -9.50
C GLU A 115 -13.15 -1.35 -10.89
N GLY A 116 -13.05 -0.04 -11.12
CA GLY A 116 -12.41 0.49 -12.33
C GLY A 116 -10.95 0.03 -12.45
N LEU A 117 -10.17 0.07 -11.36
CA LEU A 117 -8.78 -0.41 -11.35
C LEU A 117 -8.69 -1.94 -11.56
N LYS A 118 -9.58 -2.72 -10.94
CA LYS A 118 -9.67 -4.18 -11.14
C LYS A 118 -9.99 -4.54 -12.59
N SER A 119 -10.72 -3.68 -13.31
CA SER A 119 -10.99 -3.90 -14.74
C SER A 119 -9.76 -3.68 -15.64
N LEU A 120 -8.73 -2.97 -15.14
CA LEU A 120 -7.54 -2.58 -15.89
C LEU A 120 -6.30 -3.43 -15.58
N ALA A 121 -6.31 -4.23 -14.51
CA ALA A 121 -5.14 -4.97 -14.07
C ALA A 121 -5.47 -6.37 -13.57
N ASP A 122 -4.49 -7.26 -13.62
CA ASP A 122 -4.57 -8.59 -13.01
C ASP A 122 -4.46 -8.51 -11.48
N PHE A 123 -3.67 -7.55 -10.98
CA PHE A 123 -3.47 -7.29 -9.56
C PHE A 123 -3.59 -5.80 -9.23
N VAL A 124 -4.34 -5.50 -8.18
CA VAL A 124 -4.44 -4.16 -7.60
C VAL A 124 -3.90 -4.18 -6.18
N ILE A 125 -2.83 -3.45 -5.92
CA ILE A 125 -2.24 -3.30 -4.59
C ILE A 125 -2.67 -1.95 -4.03
N VAL A 126 -3.34 -1.95 -2.88
CA VAL A 126 -3.82 -0.70 -2.27
C VAL A 126 -2.99 -0.40 -1.02
N ASP A 127 -2.22 0.69 -1.08
CA ASP A 127 -1.46 1.25 0.04
C ASP A 127 -2.40 2.13 0.86
N CYS A 128 -3.00 1.55 1.89
CA CYS A 128 -3.96 2.20 2.77
C CYS A 128 -3.28 3.08 3.81
N THR A 129 -3.97 4.15 4.23
CA THR A 129 -3.53 4.97 5.35
C THR A 129 -3.64 4.23 6.68
N SER A 130 -3.13 4.84 7.74
CA SER A 130 -3.32 4.36 9.11
C SER A 130 -4.61 4.87 9.77
N SER A 131 -5.43 5.66 9.04
CA SER A 131 -6.67 6.23 9.55
C SER A 131 -7.89 5.58 8.89
N LEU A 132 -8.87 5.17 9.71
CA LEU A 132 -10.15 4.66 9.25
C LEU A 132 -11.00 5.76 8.57
N ASP A 133 -10.74 7.03 8.88
CA ASP A 133 -11.44 8.17 8.27
C ASP A 133 -11.13 8.36 6.78
N ASN A 134 -10.08 7.70 6.27
CA ASN A 134 -9.82 7.70 4.85
C ASN A 134 -10.75 6.71 4.16
N VAL A 135 -11.78 7.23 3.49
CA VAL A 135 -12.84 6.45 2.82
C VAL A 135 -12.27 5.40 1.87
N LEU A 136 -11.32 5.79 1.01
CA LEU A 136 -10.72 4.89 0.03
C LEU A 136 -9.98 3.70 0.70
N SER A 137 -9.24 3.97 1.78
CA SER A 137 -8.60 2.92 2.57
C SER A 137 -9.62 2.01 3.27
N SER A 138 -10.68 2.60 3.83
CA SER A 138 -11.73 1.86 4.53
C SER A 138 -12.43 0.88 3.58
N VAL A 139 -12.84 1.34 2.39
CA VAL A 139 -13.50 0.51 1.37
C VAL A 139 -12.53 -0.54 0.82
N ALA A 140 -11.27 -0.17 0.56
CA ALA A 140 -10.27 -1.14 0.08
C ALA A 140 -10.05 -2.30 1.07
N ILE A 141 -9.99 -2.04 2.38
CA ILE A 141 -9.86 -3.09 3.40
C ILE A 141 -11.08 -4.01 3.43
N GLN A 142 -12.28 -3.46 3.20
CA GLN A 142 -13.52 -4.24 3.18
C GLN A 142 -13.60 -5.17 1.95
N GLU A 143 -13.18 -4.68 0.79
CA GLU A 143 -13.41 -5.35 -0.50
C GLU A 143 -12.22 -6.16 -1.02
N ALA A 144 -11.01 -5.94 -0.48
CA ALA A 144 -9.83 -6.67 -0.94
C ALA A 144 -9.98 -8.20 -0.76
N ASP A 145 -9.46 -8.95 -1.72
CA ASP A 145 -9.40 -10.41 -1.65
C ASP A 145 -8.47 -10.86 -0.51
N GLU A 146 -7.37 -10.12 -0.32
CA GLU A 146 -6.42 -10.33 0.78
C GLU A 146 -6.12 -9.01 1.49
N VAL A 147 -6.02 -9.04 2.80
CA VAL A 147 -5.65 -7.88 3.62
C VAL A 147 -4.39 -8.18 4.41
N ILE A 148 -3.36 -7.35 4.21
CA ILE A 148 -2.10 -7.45 4.94
C ILE A 148 -2.05 -6.31 5.96
N ARG A 149 -1.96 -6.68 7.25
CA ARG A 149 -1.83 -5.73 8.36
C ARG A 149 -0.37 -5.67 8.82
N LEU A 150 0.27 -4.51 8.64
CA LEU A 150 1.68 -4.31 8.99
C LEU A 150 1.85 -3.68 10.36
N ALA A 151 2.70 -4.31 11.14
CA ALA A 151 3.22 -3.82 12.41
C ALA A 151 4.72 -3.55 12.31
N THR A 152 5.27 -2.78 13.25
CA THR A 152 6.70 -2.60 13.45
C THR A 152 7.03 -2.74 14.94
N PRO A 153 8.25 -3.18 15.31
CA PRO A 153 8.61 -3.38 16.72
C PRO A 153 8.86 -2.05 17.44
N ALA A 154 7.77 -1.34 17.76
CA ALA A 154 7.77 -0.07 18.45
C ALA A 154 6.57 0.05 19.39
N LEU A 155 6.75 0.67 20.57
CA LEU A 155 5.68 0.90 21.55
C LEU A 155 4.48 1.65 20.94
N LYS A 156 4.75 2.66 20.08
CA LYS A 156 3.69 3.39 19.36
C LYS A 156 2.84 2.49 18.46
N CYS A 157 3.43 1.45 17.89
CA CYS A 157 2.70 0.46 17.07
C CYS A 157 1.71 -0.34 17.93
N ILE A 158 2.15 -0.79 19.10
CA ILE A 158 1.27 -1.51 20.05
C ILE A 158 0.14 -0.59 20.53
N SER A 159 0.45 0.65 20.93
CA SER A 159 -0.55 1.64 21.34
C SER A 159 -1.54 1.95 20.21
N TYR A 160 -1.05 2.06 18.97
CA TYR A 160 -1.89 2.25 17.81
C TYR A 160 -2.91 1.10 17.65
N PHE A 161 -2.45 -0.14 17.66
CA PHE A 161 -3.37 -1.28 17.52
C PHE A 161 -4.32 -1.43 18.69
N ALA A 162 -3.88 -1.16 19.91
CA ALA A 162 -4.78 -1.14 21.08
C ALA A 162 -5.94 -0.15 20.91
N SER A 163 -5.68 1.01 20.29
CA SER A 163 -6.67 2.06 20.05
C SER A 163 -7.50 1.85 18.80
N GLN A 164 -6.91 1.33 17.72
CA GLN A 164 -7.57 1.29 16.40
C GLN A 164 -8.31 -0.04 16.15
N LEU A 165 -7.80 -1.18 16.61
CA LEU A 165 -8.46 -2.47 16.34
C LEU A 165 -9.94 -2.53 16.76
N PRO A 166 -10.37 -1.90 17.88
CA PRO A 166 -11.79 -1.84 18.22
C PRO A 166 -12.67 -1.18 17.15
N LEU A 167 -12.13 -0.22 16.39
CA LEU A 167 -12.85 0.47 15.31
C LEU A 167 -13.07 -0.43 14.09
N TYR A 168 -12.21 -1.45 13.92
CA TYR A 168 -12.31 -2.45 12.86
C TYR A 168 -13.04 -3.73 13.32
N ALA A 169 -13.74 -3.71 14.47
CA ALA A 169 -14.44 -4.87 15.00
C ALA A 169 -15.67 -5.29 14.16
N ASP A 170 -16.17 -4.41 13.29
CA ASP A 170 -17.24 -4.76 12.35
C ASP A 170 -16.79 -5.93 11.45
N PRO A 171 -17.60 -7.01 11.33
CA PRO A 171 -17.28 -8.19 10.51
C PRO A 171 -16.88 -7.88 9.05
N LYS A 172 -17.32 -6.76 8.50
CA LYS A 172 -16.94 -6.32 7.15
C LYS A 172 -15.43 -6.18 6.95
N TYR A 173 -14.66 -5.88 8.01
CA TYR A 173 -13.20 -5.75 7.96
C TYR A 173 -12.45 -7.08 8.09
N ARG A 174 -13.11 -8.18 8.42
CA ARG A 174 -12.55 -9.55 8.45
C ARG A 174 -11.21 -9.63 9.18
N LEU A 175 -11.11 -9.02 10.37
CA LEU A 175 -9.86 -8.94 11.16
C LEU A 175 -9.20 -10.31 11.42
N ASP A 176 -10.02 -11.35 11.57
CA ASP A 176 -9.62 -12.73 11.81
C ASP A 176 -8.93 -13.41 10.62
N ARG A 177 -9.14 -12.88 9.40
CA ARG A 177 -8.58 -13.42 8.16
C ARG A 177 -7.38 -12.63 7.64
N GLN A 178 -7.04 -11.54 8.29
CA GLN A 178 -5.95 -10.68 7.83
C GLN A 178 -4.58 -11.32 8.06
N ILE A 179 -3.70 -11.19 7.08
CA ILE A 179 -2.30 -11.62 7.19
C ILE A 179 -1.53 -10.58 8.00
N ILE A 180 -0.98 -10.98 9.15
CA ILE A 180 -0.24 -10.07 10.03
C ILE A 180 1.26 -10.16 9.72
N GLY A 181 1.85 -9.04 9.28
CA GLY A 181 3.28 -8.90 9.03
C GLY A 181 3.96 -8.03 10.08
N LEU A 182 5.11 -8.47 10.58
CA LEU A 182 6.01 -7.66 11.39
C LEU A 182 7.17 -7.19 10.51
N ASN A 183 7.25 -5.88 10.27
CA ASN A 183 8.28 -5.25 9.46
C ASN A 183 9.26 -4.48 10.34
N VAL A 184 10.53 -4.88 10.34
CA VAL A 184 11.60 -4.18 11.08
C VAL A 184 12.11 -3.04 10.19
N THR A 185 11.69 -1.82 10.51
CA THR A 185 11.97 -0.62 9.69
C THR A 185 13.26 0.11 10.08
N GLU A 186 13.84 -0.22 11.24
CA GLU A 186 15.02 0.42 11.80
C GLU A 186 16.09 -0.61 12.17
N SER A 187 17.38 -0.24 12.04
CA SER A 187 18.51 -1.11 12.41
C SER A 187 18.58 -1.35 13.91
N ASP A 188 18.26 -0.33 14.69
CA ASP A 188 18.31 -0.35 16.15
C ASP A 188 16.91 -0.55 16.72
N CYS A 189 16.48 -1.81 16.75
CA CYS A 189 15.21 -2.16 17.31
C CYS A 189 15.37 -2.45 18.81
N TYR A 190 14.95 -1.51 19.65
CA TYR A 190 15.03 -1.66 21.11
C TYR A 190 13.96 -2.58 21.69
N MET A 191 12.90 -2.85 20.95
CA MET A 191 11.84 -3.73 21.41
C MET A 191 12.09 -5.17 20.93
N PRO A 192 12.15 -6.15 21.83
CA PRO A 192 12.35 -7.55 21.45
C PRO A 192 11.25 -8.02 20.50
N ILE A 193 11.63 -8.59 19.36
CA ILE A 193 10.70 -9.05 18.32
C ILE A 193 9.66 -10.03 18.86
N ASP A 194 10.08 -10.94 19.76
CA ASP A 194 9.20 -11.95 20.33
C ASP A 194 8.17 -11.34 21.28
N GLU A 195 8.51 -10.26 21.98
CA GLU A 195 7.56 -9.51 22.81
C GLU A 195 6.48 -8.87 21.96
N VAL A 196 6.86 -8.25 20.83
CA VAL A 196 5.90 -7.68 19.86
C VAL A 196 5.00 -8.76 19.29
N LYS A 197 5.55 -9.92 18.93
CA LYS A 197 4.77 -11.06 18.41
C LYS A 197 3.74 -11.53 19.43
N ASN A 198 4.09 -11.58 20.71
CA ASN A 198 3.16 -11.96 21.78
C ASN A 198 1.98 -10.99 21.89
N HIS A 199 2.21 -9.68 21.71
CA HIS A 199 1.15 -8.68 21.67
C HIS A 199 0.26 -8.78 20.41
N LEU A 200 0.84 -9.10 19.26
CA LEU A 200 0.13 -9.20 17.98
C LEU A 200 -0.54 -10.57 17.78
N LYS A 201 -0.25 -11.55 18.64
CA LYS A 201 -0.71 -12.94 18.60
C LYS A 201 -0.21 -13.72 17.38
N GLU A 202 -0.84 -13.61 16.21
CA GLU A 202 -0.58 -14.49 15.04
C GLU A 202 0.22 -13.80 13.94
N VAL A 203 1.52 -13.56 14.16
CA VAL A 203 2.38 -12.97 13.12
C VAL A 203 2.68 -14.02 12.04
N SER A 204 2.18 -13.77 10.83
CA SER A 204 2.32 -14.69 9.69
C SER A 204 3.71 -14.63 9.05
N PHE A 205 4.36 -13.45 9.09
CA PHE A 205 5.73 -13.27 8.59
C PHE A 205 6.46 -12.14 9.31
N THR A 206 7.80 -12.20 9.28
CA THR A 206 8.66 -11.12 9.77
C THR A 206 9.64 -10.73 8.66
N LEU A 207 9.67 -9.45 8.30
CA LEU A 207 10.67 -8.85 7.43
C LEU A 207 11.79 -8.24 8.27
N PRO A 208 13.05 -8.61 8.05
CA PRO A 208 14.17 -8.00 8.74
C PRO A 208 14.42 -6.58 8.21
N TYR A 209 15.14 -5.78 8.98
CA TYR A 209 15.71 -4.55 8.47
C TYR A 209 16.58 -4.81 7.22
N CYS A 210 16.42 -3.98 6.21
CA CYS A 210 17.19 -4.03 4.99
C CYS A 210 17.75 -2.63 4.68
N HIS A 211 19.08 -2.47 4.83
CA HIS A 211 19.77 -1.20 4.60
C HIS A 211 19.57 -0.70 3.16
N GLU A 212 19.61 -1.60 2.17
CA GLU A 212 19.41 -1.25 0.76
C GLU A 212 18.03 -0.61 0.52
N ILE A 213 16.98 -1.14 1.12
CA ILE A 213 15.63 -0.55 1.02
C ILE A 213 15.56 0.80 1.71
N ARG A 214 16.21 0.95 2.86
CA ARG A 214 16.30 2.25 3.54
C ARG A 214 16.99 3.29 2.65
N GLN A 215 18.10 2.90 2.01
CA GLN A 215 18.79 3.76 1.06
C GLN A 215 17.91 4.12 -0.14
N GLN A 216 17.27 3.14 -0.76
CA GLN A 216 16.35 3.38 -1.87
C GLN A 216 15.17 4.31 -1.49
N THR A 217 14.71 4.26 -0.24
CA THR A 217 13.66 5.18 0.25
C THR A 217 14.19 6.61 0.32
N VAL A 218 15.42 6.80 0.80
CA VAL A 218 16.05 8.13 0.90
C VAL A 218 16.34 8.71 -0.48
N ASP A 219 16.77 7.86 -1.41
CA ASP A 219 17.16 8.26 -2.78
C ASP A 219 15.96 8.40 -3.74
N GLY A 220 14.73 8.09 -3.30
CA GLY A 220 13.55 8.06 -4.16
C GLY A 220 13.58 6.96 -5.22
N GLU A 221 14.23 5.84 -4.92
CA GLU A 221 14.50 4.73 -5.85
C GLU A 221 13.82 3.42 -5.45
N LEU A 222 12.72 3.49 -4.71
CA LEU A 222 12.02 2.31 -4.19
C LEU A 222 11.63 1.27 -5.24
N ILE A 223 11.52 1.66 -6.50
CA ILE A 223 11.16 0.74 -7.60
C ILE A 223 12.33 -0.12 -8.08
N LYS A 224 13.57 0.23 -7.68
CA LYS A 224 14.72 -0.61 -7.99
C LYS A 224 14.60 -1.97 -7.31
N SER A 225 15.10 -3.00 -7.97
CA SER A 225 15.22 -4.34 -7.39
C SER A 225 16.14 -4.32 -6.17
N VAL A 226 15.95 -5.28 -5.27
CA VAL A 226 16.76 -5.46 -4.05
C VAL A 226 17.75 -6.58 -4.28
N SER A 227 19.03 -6.31 -4.03
CA SER A 227 20.11 -7.30 -4.20
C SER A 227 20.20 -8.30 -3.02
N ASP A 228 19.71 -7.93 -1.83
CA ASP A 228 19.66 -8.81 -0.66
C ASP A 228 18.78 -10.04 -0.93
N LYS A 229 19.43 -11.18 -1.16
CA LYS A 229 18.77 -12.46 -1.47
C LYS A 229 17.85 -12.93 -0.34
N LYS A 230 18.22 -12.71 0.91
CA LYS A 230 17.44 -13.11 2.07
C LYS A 230 16.14 -12.33 2.17
N TYR A 231 16.21 -11.02 1.94
CA TYR A 231 15.04 -10.16 1.89
C TYR A 231 14.14 -10.50 0.70
N THR A 232 14.73 -10.62 -0.48
CA THR A 232 14.02 -10.92 -1.73
C THR A 232 13.29 -12.28 -1.67
N SER A 233 13.93 -13.31 -1.08
CA SER A 233 13.28 -14.63 -0.94
C SER A 233 12.06 -14.59 -0.02
N LYS A 234 12.11 -13.79 1.06
CA LYS A 234 10.96 -13.59 1.94
C LYS A 234 9.81 -12.87 1.22
N PHE A 235 10.12 -11.83 0.44
CA PHE A 235 9.10 -11.12 -0.35
C PHE A 235 8.43 -12.02 -1.38
N LYS A 236 9.21 -12.87 -2.07
CA LYS A 236 8.65 -13.88 -2.99
C LYS A 236 7.68 -14.81 -2.28
N ALA A 237 8.05 -15.31 -1.10
CA ALA A 237 7.17 -16.17 -0.32
C ALA A 237 5.89 -15.47 0.17
N ILE A 238 5.97 -14.17 0.45
CA ILE A 238 4.80 -13.36 0.82
C ILE A 238 3.91 -13.16 -0.40
N ALA A 239 4.48 -12.82 -1.56
CA ALA A 239 3.75 -12.68 -2.81
C ALA A 239 3.01 -13.98 -3.16
N ASP A 240 3.67 -15.16 -3.01
CA ASP A 240 3.05 -16.47 -3.26
C ASP A 240 1.88 -16.80 -2.34
N LYS A 241 1.85 -16.24 -1.14
CA LYS A 241 0.72 -16.40 -0.20
C LYS A 241 -0.40 -15.41 -0.45
N ALA A 242 -0.07 -14.23 -0.97
CA ALA A 242 -1.03 -13.16 -1.20
C ALA A 242 -1.69 -13.26 -2.60
N VAL A 243 -1.14 -14.05 -3.52
CA VAL A 243 -1.63 -14.35 -4.86
C VAL A 243 -2.28 -15.72 -4.93
#